data_d9de925cda4b31380c29d207fa5bb755
#
_entry.id   d9de925cda4b31380c29d207fa5bb755
#
_cell.length_a   1.000
_cell.length_b   1.000
_cell.length_c   1.000
_cell.angle_alpha   90.00
_cell.angle_beta   90.00
_cell.angle_gamma   90.00
#
_symmetry.space_group_name_H-M   'P 1'
#
loop_
_entity.id
_entity.type
_entity.pdbx_description
1 polymer ?
#
loop_
_entity_poly.entity_id
_entity_poly.type
_entity_poly.pdbx_seq_one_letter_code
_entity_poly.pdbx_strand_id
1 'polypeptide(L)'
;HRGVAQPLSEFVQACHAIGVPVAVDAAQALGHLDCAVSPDVIYASSRKWLAGPRGVGVLAISSSVSHRLRPRIPLPEWGTPLPVLKRLDLGEANVAARVAFSTALEEHLVAGPELVRARLADVGRLTRTALATLPGWRVVENVDEPTAITTLEPTRGADPNTVRAKLIADHNIVTTVAGIDRAPFEMKIPVLRVSPQVDVTGEELELLAVELGAAQELPAAVVEPARHRRQHARVDV
;
A
#
# COMPACT_ATOMS: atom_id res chain seq x y z
N HIS A 1 3.82 2.70 -6.53
CA HIS A 1 5.27 2.47 -6.49
C HIS A 1 5.98 3.60 -5.74
N ARG A 2 5.53 4.83 -5.81
CA ARG A 2 6.04 6.01 -5.09
C ARG A 2 5.18 6.34 -3.87
N GLY A 3 5.77 7.10 -2.93
CA GLY A 3 5.12 7.63 -1.74
C GLY A 3 4.47 9.01 -1.96
N VAL A 4 4.04 9.33 -3.17
CA VAL A 4 3.43 10.63 -3.50
C VAL A 4 1.93 10.60 -3.28
N ALA A 5 1.39 11.58 -2.55
CA ALA A 5 -0.04 11.79 -2.42
C ALA A 5 -0.60 12.44 -3.70
N GLN A 6 -1.69 11.87 -4.23
CA GLN A 6 -2.36 12.42 -5.39
C GLN A 6 -3.25 13.61 -4.97
N PRO A 7 -3.41 14.66 -5.80
CA PRO A 7 -4.31 15.80 -5.55
C PRO A 7 -5.77 15.36 -5.74
N LEU A 8 -6.23 14.49 -4.85
CA LEU A 8 -7.48 13.76 -5.01
C LEU A 8 -8.71 14.67 -4.96
N SER A 9 -8.67 15.69 -4.11
CA SER A 9 -9.80 16.66 -3.97
C SER A 9 -10.07 17.38 -5.29
N GLU A 10 -9.02 17.94 -5.88
CA GLU A 10 -9.09 18.68 -7.16
C GLU A 10 -9.51 17.76 -8.30
N PHE A 11 -8.99 16.53 -8.29
CA PHE A 11 -9.34 15.54 -9.31
C PHE A 11 -10.83 15.14 -9.23
N VAL A 12 -11.34 14.87 -8.02
CA VAL A 12 -12.76 14.53 -7.82
C VAL A 12 -13.65 15.70 -8.25
N GLN A 13 -13.33 16.93 -7.83
CA GLN A 13 -14.08 18.11 -8.22
C GLN A 13 -14.11 18.33 -9.74
N ALA A 14 -12.97 18.20 -10.40
CA ALA A 14 -12.89 18.36 -11.85
C ALA A 14 -13.72 17.31 -12.60
N CYS A 15 -13.69 16.05 -12.16
CA CYS A 15 -14.51 15.00 -12.74
C CYS A 15 -16.01 15.23 -12.52
N HIS A 16 -16.40 15.60 -11.32
CA HIS A 16 -17.80 15.89 -10.99
C HIS A 16 -18.34 17.10 -11.77
N ALA A 17 -17.52 18.12 -12.01
CA ALA A 17 -17.92 19.30 -12.80
C ALA A 17 -18.36 18.93 -14.23
N ILE A 18 -17.90 17.82 -14.78
CA ILE A 18 -18.27 17.31 -16.09
C ILE A 18 -19.13 16.04 -16.03
N GLY A 19 -19.69 15.72 -14.87
CA GLY A 19 -20.60 14.58 -14.68
C GLY A 19 -19.93 13.19 -14.72
N VAL A 20 -18.62 13.12 -14.53
CA VAL A 20 -17.85 11.87 -14.52
C VAL A 20 -17.72 11.36 -13.08
N PRO A 21 -18.23 10.16 -12.76
CA PRO A 21 -18.06 9.57 -11.43
C PRO A 21 -16.62 9.11 -11.20
N VAL A 22 -16.19 9.15 -9.94
CA VAL A 22 -14.82 8.82 -9.52
C VAL A 22 -14.82 7.62 -8.58
N ALA A 23 -14.03 6.59 -8.93
CA ALA A 23 -13.72 5.46 -8.06
C ALA A 23 -12.26 5.55 -7.58
N VAL A 24 -12.07 5.48 -6.27
CA VAL A 24 -10.77 5.63 -5.62
C VAL A 24 -10.29 4.30 -5.02
N ASP A 25 -9.15 3.82 -5.49
CA ASP A 25 -8.38 2.80 -4.77
C ASP A 25 -7.61 3.47 -3.64
N ALA A 26 -8.17 3.40 -2.44
CA ALA A 26 -7.58 3.95 -1.24
C ALA A 26 -6.72 2.93 -0.47
N ALA A 27 -6.29 1.85 -1.12
CA ALA A 27 -5.57 0.78 -0.44
C ALA A 27 -4.25 1.24 0.23
N GLN A 28 -3.64 2.33 -0.22
CA GLN A 28 -2.47 2.96 0.42
C GLN A 28 -2.81 4.28 1.12
N ALA A 29 -4.06 4.71 1.08
CA ALA A 29 -4.46 6.00 1.64
C ALA A 29 -5.34 5.86 2.88
N LEU A 30 -6.28 4.91 2.91
CA LEU A 30 -7.19 4.75 4.04
C LEU A 30 -6.42 4.39 5.33
N GLY A 31 -6.62 5.18 6.38
CA GLY A 31 -5.86 5.12 7.64
C GLY A 31 -4.51 5.84 7.61
N HIS A 32 -4.09 6.36 6.45
CA HIS A 32 -2.80 7.00 6.24
C HIS A 32 -2.92 8.47 5.81
N LEU A 33 -3.83 8.75 4.87
CA LEU A 33 -4.10 10.07 4.33
C LEU A 33 -5.56 10.45 4.55
N ASP A 34 -5.89 11.71 4.36
CA ASP A 34 -7.29 12.13 4.32
C ASP A 34 -7.94 11.65 3.02
N CYS A 35 -8.98 10.84 3.16
CA CYS A 35 -9.78 10.33 2.06
C CYS A 35 -11.20 10.93 2.04
N ALA A 36 -11.49 11.94 2.85
CA ALA A 36 -12.80 12.58 2.97
C ALA A 36 -13.07 13.58 1.84
N VAL A 37 -12.83 13.16 0.59
CA VAL A 37 -12.96 13.99 -0.62
C VAL A 37 -14.21 13.68 -1.43
N SER A 38 -15.16 12.94 -0.84
CA SER A 38 -16.46 12.60 -1.43
C SER A 38 -16.41 11.95 -2.83
N PRO A 39 -15.57 10.93 -3.07
CA PRO A 39 -15.63 10.20 -4.30
C PRO A 39 -16.93 9.39 -4.40
N ASP A 40 -17.32 8.97 -5.60
CA ASP A 40 -18.53 8.15 -5.79
C ASP A 40 -18.35 6.71 -5.28
N VAL A 41 -17.14 6.18 -5.38
CA VAL A 41 -16.76 4.87 -4.86
C VAL A 41 -15.38 4.97 -4.21
N ILE A 42 -15.23 4.40 -3.04
CA ILE A 42 -13.92 4.21 -2.40
C ILE A 42 -13.78 2.79 -1.91
N TYR A 43 -12.63 2.19 -2.13
CA TYR A 43 -12.33 0.84 -1.63
C TYR A 43 -10.90 0.73 -1.13
N ALA A 44 -10.70 -0.13 -0.12
CA ALA A 44 -9.39 -0.37 0.47
C ALA A 44 -9.30 -1.77 1.09
N SER A 45 -8.08 -2.26 1.25
CA SER A 45 -7.81 -3.46 2.05
C SER A 45 -7.56 -3.07 3.51
N SER A 46 -8.01 -3.90 4.46
CA SER A 46 -7.81 -3.70 5.90
C SER A 46 -6.35 -3.74 6.36
N ARG A 47 -5.53 -4.57 5.73
CA ARG A 47 -4.22 -5.07 6.20
C ARG A 47 -3.04 -4.10 6.07
N LYS A 48 -3.27 -2.89 5.59
CA LYS A 48 -2.19 -1.90 5.42
C LYS A 48 -2.19 -0.95 6.62
N TRP A 49 -2.53 0.29 6.39
CA TRP A 49 -2.44 1.34 7.39
C TRP A 49 -3.49 1.26 8.53
N LEU A 50 -4.55 0.48 8.32
CA LEU A 50 -5.52 0.13 9.38
C LEU A 50 -5.10 -1.08 10.21
N ALA A 51 -3.96 -1.73 9.90
CA ALA A 51 -3.43 -2.89 10.61
C ALA A 51 -4.42 -4.07 10.79
N GLY A 52 -5.46 -4.13 9.97
CA GLY A 52 -6.46 -5.19 10.01
C GLY A 52 -6.00 -6.50 9.35
N PRO A 53 -6.80 -7.56 9.43
CA PRO A 53 -6.45 -8.87 8.92
C PRO A 53 -6.44 -8.93 7.38
N ARG A 54 -5.78 -9.94 6.82
CA ARG A 54 -5.80 -10.21 5.37
C ARG A 54 -7.15 -10.79 4.94
N GLY A 55 -7.52 -10.58 3.68
CA GLY A 55 -8.71 -11.17 3.06
C GLY A 55 -10.01 -10.40 3.31
N VAL A 56 -9.93 -9.24 3.95
CA VAL A 56 -11.06 -8.33 4.16
C VAL A 56 -10.66 -6.89 3.80
N GLY A 57 -11.65 -6.08 3.53
CA GLY A 57 -11.49 -4.67 3.20
C GLY A 57 -12.81 -3.93 3.31
N VAL A 58 -12.83 -2.71 2.82
CA VAL A 58 -13.99 -1.83 2.82
C VAL A 58 -14.31 -1.40 1.39
N LEU A 59 -15.59 -1.27 1.12
CA LEU A 59 -16.15 -0.66 -0.08
C LEU A 59 -17.26 0.29 0.35
N ALA A 60 -17.11 1.57 0.06
CA ALA A 60 -18.17 2.55 0.23
C ALA A 60 -18.60 3.08 -1.13
N ILE A 61 -19.90 3.25 -1.31
CA ILE A 61 -20.53 3.62 -2.58
C ILE A 61 -21.53 4.72 -2.31
N SER A 62 -21.42 5.82 -3.04
CA SER A 62 -22.41 6.91 -3.02
C SER A 62 -23.77 6.42 -3.55
N SER A 63 -24.84 6.89 -2.94
CA SER A 63 -26.22 6.61 -3.41
C SER A 63 -26.47 7.12 -4.82
N SER A 64 -25.78 8.20 -5.24
CA SER A 64 -25.88 8.79 -6.57
C SER A 64 -25.50 7.85 -7.70
N VAL A 65 -24.56 6.91 -7.46
CA VAL A 65 -24.04 5.97 -8.46
C VAL A 65 -24.38 4.52 -8.19
N SER A 66 -24.92 4.21 -7.02
CA SER A 66 -25.20 2.83 -6.60
C SER A 66 -26.09 2.07 -7.59
N HIS A 67 -27.07 2.74 -8.20
CA HIS A 67 -27.96 2.17 -9.22
C HIS A 67 -27.26 1.80 -10.53
N ARG A 68 -26.07 2.39 -10.81
CA ARG A 68 -25.27 2.14 -12.02
C ARG A 68 -24.38 0.92 -11.90
N LEU A 69 -24.11 0.45 -10.67
CA LEU A 69 -23.20 -0.67 -10.43
C LEU A 69 -23.87 -1.99 -10.76
N ARG A 70 -23.14 -2.87 -11.41
CA ARG A 70 -23.56 -4.23 -11.74
C ARG A 70 -22.45 -5.20 -11.33
N PRO A 71 -22.76 -6.32 -10.66
CA PRO A 71 -21.77 -7.37 -10.45
C PRO A 71 -21.34 -7.93 -11.82
N ARG A 72 -20.05 -8.19 -11.99
CA ARG A 72 -19.53 -8.81 -13.21
C ARG A 72 -20.06 -10.23 -13.40
N ILE A 73 -20.23 -10.93 -12.30
CA ILE A 73 -20.87 -12.25 -12.26
C ILE A 73 -22.18 -12.03 -11.50
N PRO A 74 -23.34 -12.01 -12.19
CA PRO A 74 -24.60 -11.82 -11.50
C PRO A 74 -24.90 -13.03 -10.61
N LEU A 75 -25.35 -12.75 -9.39
CA LEU A 75 -25.89 -13.79 -8.52
C LEU A 75 -27.22 -14.31 -9.10
N PRO A 76 -27.57 -15.57 -8.87
CA PRO A 76 -28.90 -16.07 -9.20
C PRO A 76 -29.97 -15.20 -8.52
N GLU A 77 -30.83 -14.59 -9.33
CA GLU A 77 -31.95 -13.80 -8.80
C GLU A 77 -33.13 -14.76 -8.53
N TRP A 78 -33.33 -15.08 -7.26
CA TRP A 78 -34.45 -15.85 -6.81
C TRP A 78 -35.42 -14.94 -6.05
N GLY A 79 -36.44 -14.44 -6.74
CA GLY A 79 -37.47 -13.59 -6.14
C GLY A 79 -37.18 -12.08 -6.28
N THR A 80 -37.44 -11.31 -5.21
CA THR A 80 -37.28 -9.84 -5.22
C THR A 80 -35.81 -9.42 -5.40
N PRO A 81 -35.52 -8.46 -6.29
CA PRO A 81 -34.15 -7.97 -6.50
C PRO A 81 -33.50 -7.50 -5.20
N LEU A 82 -32.31 -8.00 -4.90
CA LEU A 82 -31.56 -7.61 -3.71
C LEU A 82 -31.06 -6.15 -3.83
N PRO A 83 -30.94 -5.43 -2.71
CA PRO A 83 -30.26 -4.14 -2.68
C PRO A 83 -28.84 -4.23 -3.25
N VAL A 84 -28.34 -3.14 -3.86
CA VAL A 84 -27.06 -3.12 -4.59
C VAL A 84 -25.90 -3.68 -3.77
N LEU A 85 -25.77 -3.27 -2.50
CA LEU A 85 -24.70 -3.77 -1.63
C LEU A 85 -24.78 -5.28 -1.39
N LYS A 86 -26.00 -5.81 -1.27
CA LYS A 86 -26.23 -7.26 -1.13
C LYS A 86 -25.87 -8.03 -2.40
N ARG A 87 -26.05 -7.43 -3.56
CA ARG A 87 -25.66 -8.04 -4.85
C ARG A 87 -24.13 -8.07 -5.05
N LEU A 88 -23.40 -7.22 -4.35
CA LEU A 88 -21.93 -7.19 -4.35
C LEU A 88 -21.32 -8.12 -3.28
N ASP A 89 -22.12 -8.62 -2.36
CA ASP A 89 -21.72 -9.62 -1.36
C ASP A 89 -21.85 -11.02 -1.98
N LEU A 90 -20.73 -11.74 -2.08
CA LEU A 90 -20.69 -13.09 -2.66
C LEU A 90 -21.28 -14.19 -1.73
N GLY A 91 -21.85 -13.82 -0.58
CA GLY A 91 -22.48 -14.73 0.37
C GLY A 91 -21.51 -15.52 1.24
N GLU A 92 -20.30 -15.78 0.78
CA GLU A 92 -19.24 -16.41 1.56
C GLU A 92 -18.20 -15.39 2.02
N ALA A 93 -17.85 -15.42 3.30
CA ALA A 93 -16.86 -14.51 3.86
C ALA A 93 -16.13 -15.13 5.05
N ASN A 94 -14.89 -14.73 5.23
CA ASN A 94 -14.17 -15.01 6.46
C ASN A 94 -14.73 -14.16 7.61
N VAL A 95 -15.68 -14.72 8.35
CA VAL A 95 -16.36 -14.03 9.47
C VAL A 95 -15.37 -13.61 10.54
N ALA A 96 -14.40 -14.47 10.89
CA ALA A 96 -13.38 -14.13 11.88
C ALA A 96 -12.55 -12.90 11.45
N ALA A 97 -12.18 -12.81 10.18
CA ALA A 97 -11.49 -11.64 9.65
C ALA A 97 -12.37 -10.37 9.64
N ARG A 98 -13.69 -10.50 9.41
CA ARG A 98 -14.61 -9.36 9.51
C ARG A 98 -14.70 -8.83 10.93
N VAL A 99 -14.81 -9.71 11.93
CA VAL A 99 -14.81 -9.34 13.35
C VAL A 99 -13.49 -8.70 13.76
N ALA A 100 -12.36 -9.31 13.41
CA ALA A 100 -11.04 -8.75 13.69
C ALA A 100 -10.81 -7.39 13.01
N PHE A 101 -11.40 -7.17 11.83
CA PHE A 101 -11.33 -5.85 11.18
C PHE A 101 -12.17 -4.80 11.90
N SER A 102 -13.30 -5.17 12.49
CA SER A 102 -14.09 -4.26 13.35
C SER A 102 -13.25 -3.76 14.52
N THR A 103 -12.54 -4.67 15.22
CA THR A 103 -11.63 -4.32 16.30
C THR A 103 -10.53 -3.37 15.86
N ALA A 104 -9.88 -3.65 14.73
CA ALA A 104 -8.83 -2.76 14.19
C ALA A 104 -9.36 -1.37 13.83
N LEU A 105 -10.60 -1.26 13.35
CA LEU A 105 -11.25 0.03 13.11
C LEU A 105 -11.55 0.77 14.41
N GLU A 106 -12.02 0.07 15.44
CA GLU A 106 -12.28 0.65 16.76
C GLU A 106 -10.97 1.17 17.38
N GLU A 107 -9.90 0.41 17.33
CA GLU A 107 -8.56 0.84 17.78
C GLU A 107 -8.08 2.08 17.03
N HIS A 108 -8.24 2.13 15.71
CA HIS A 108 -7.89 3.28 14.90
C HIS A 108 -8.70 4.53 15.26
N LEU A 109 -9.99 4.37 15.53
CA LEU A 109 -10.87 5.47 15.95
C LEU A 109 -10.51 5.97 17.35
N VAL A 110 -10.19 5.07 18.28
CA VAL A 110 -9.75 5.42 19.65
C VAL A 110 -8.40 6.13 19.63
N ALA A 111 -7.47 5.70 18.78
CA ALA A 111 -6.18 6.36 18.60
C ALA A 111 -6.31 7.79 18.01
N GLY A 112 -7.42 8.09 17.35
CA GLY A 112 -7.69 9.35 16.68
C GLY A 112 -7.09 9.39 15.26
N PRO A 113 -7.92 9.25 14.22
CA PRO A 113 -7.46 9.18 12.82
C PRO A 113 -6.57 10.33 12.38
N GLU A 114 -6.84 11.53 12.88
CA GLU A 114 -6.04 12.73 12.60
C GLU A 114 -4.65 12.66 13.23
N LEU A 115 -4.58 12.19 14.47
CA LEU A 115 -3.30 12.01 15.18
C LEU A 115 -2.46 10.92 14.50
N VAL A 116 -3.09 9.83 14.08
CA VAL A 116 -2.41 8.76 13.33
C VAL A 116 -1.84 9.29 12.01
N ARG A 117 -2.64 10.06 11.25
CA ARG A 117 -2.18 10.69 9.99
C ARG A 117 -1.01 11.65 10.21
N ALA A 118 -1.12 12.53 11.21
CA ALA A 118 -0.07 13.46 11.56
C ALA A 118 1.23 12.73 11.94
N ARG A 119 1.12 11.69 12.77
CA ARG A 119 2.26 10.86 13.15
C ARG A 119 2.90 10.16 11.94
N LEU A 120 2.11 9.60 11.04
CA LEU A 120 2.62 8.95 9.82
C LEU A 120 3.33 9.95 8.88
N ALA A 121 2.82 11.16 8.75
CA ALA A 121 3.48 12.23 7.99
C ALA A 121 4.83 12.60 8.63
N ASP A 122 4.88 12.74 9.96
CA ASP A 122 6.13 13.01 10.70
C ASP A 122 7.15 11.88 10.55
N VAL A 123 6.73 10.63 10.69
CA VAL A 123 7.60 9.46 10.50
C VAL A 123 8.13 9.42 9.08
N GLY A 124 7.29 9.71 8.08
CA GLY A 124 7.73 9.81 6.69
C GLY A 124 8.78 10.90 6.48
N ARG A 125 8.57 12.09 7.05
CA ARG A 125 9.52 13.20 7.00
C ARG A 125 10.85 12.84 7.67
N LEU A 126 10.82 12.24 8.86
CA LEU A 126 12.01 11.77 9.57
C LEU A 126 12.77 10.72 8.76
N THR A 127 12.06 9.75 8.17
CA THR A 127 12.65 8.71 7.31
C THR A 127 13.36 9.34 6.10
N ARG A 128 12.69 10.24 5.39
CA ARG A 128 13.29 10.92 4.23
C ARG A 128 14.50 11.77 4.62
N THR A 129 14.43 12.46 5.75
CA THR A 129 15.57 13.25 6.27
C THR A 129 16.76 12.34 6.61
N ALA A 130 16.54 11.24 7.31
CA ALA A 130 17.60 10.29 7.66
C ALA A 130 18.25 9.64 6.44
N LEU A 131 17.47 9.42 5.37
CA LEU A 131 17.94 8.75 4.16
C LEU A 131 18.39 9.72 3.04
N ALA A 132 18.18 11.03 3.19
CA ALA A 132 18.47 12.02 2.14
C ALA A 132 19.93 12.05 1.68
N THR A 133 20.86 11.82 2.60
CA THR A 133 22.31 11.87 2.34
C THR A 133 22.95 10.50 2.19
N LEU A 134 22.12 9.45 2.10
CA LEU A 134 22.62 8.08 2.02
C LEU A 134 23.36 7.84 0.69
N PRO A 135 24.67 7.54 0.72
CA PRO A 135 25.43 7.32 -0.49
C PRO A 135 24.82 6.17 -1.31
N GLY A 136 24.80 6.25 -2.64
CA GLY A 136 24.31 5.22 -3.55
C GLY A 136 22.79 5.13 -3.68
N TRP A 137 22.05 5.95 -2.95
CA TRP A 137 20.61 6.03 -3.01
C TRP A 137 20.11 7.46 -3.22
N ARG A 138 18.99 7.59 -3.85
CA ARG A 138 18.26 8.85 -4.00
C ARG A 138 16.85 8.70 -3.44
N VAL A 139 16.49 9.53 -2.49
CA VAL A 139 15.10 9.67 -2.04
C VAL A 139 14.30 10.33 -3.17
N VAL A 140 13.16 9.73 -3.54
CA VAL A 140 12.36 10.18 -4.69
C VAL A 140 11.37 11.25 -4.29
N GLU A 141 10.74 11.13 -3.13
CA GLU A 141 9.73 12.05 -2.63
C GLU A 141 10.34 13.31 -2.03
N ASN A 142 9.58 14.41 -2.06
CA ASN A 142 9.90 15.60 -1.28
C ASN A 142 9.90 15.28 0.21
N VAL A 143 10.73 16.00 0.98
CA VAL A 143 10.83 15.78 2.43
C VAL A 143 9.49 15.99 3.15
N ASP A 144 8.68 16.94 2.70
CA ASP A 144 7.39 17.32 3.28
C ASP A 144 6.19 16.58 2.67
N GLU A 145 6.43 15.55 1.86
CA GLU A 145 5.34 14.72 1.34
C GLU A 145 4.53 14.12 2.50
N PRO A 146 3.19 14.18 2.53
CA PRO A 146 2.39 13.80 3.70
C PRO A 146 2.29 12.29 3.94
N THR A 147 3.01 11.49 3.17
CA THR A 147 3.01 10.02 3.30
C THR A 147 4.16 9.50 4.16
N ALA A 148 3.96 8.37 4.83
CA ALA A 148 5.04 7.64 5.50
C ALA A 148 5.89 6.83 4.52
N ILE A 149 5.46 6.68 3.27
CA ILE A 149 6.18 5.89 2.26
C ILE A 149 7.36 6.71 1.71
N THR A 150 8.54 6.10 1.73
CA THR A 150 9.77 6.65 1.15
C THR A 150 10.31 5.69 0.11
N THR A 151 10.57 6.20 -1.09
CA THR A 151 11.13 5.42 -2.21
C THR A 151 12.60 5.76 -2.39
N LEU A 152 13.43 4.73 -2.42
CA LEU A 152 14.87 4.83 -2.65
C LEU A 152 15.22 4.27 -4.02
N GLU A 153 15.76 5.13 -4.87
CA GLU A 153 16.27 4.77 -6.18
C GLU A 153 17.78 4.55 -6.10
N PRO A 154 18.32 3.41 -6.56
CA PRO A 154 19.77 3.18 -6.54
C PRO A 154 20.47 4.07 -7.56
N THR A 155 21.57 4.73 -7.16
CA THR A 155 22.37 5.64 -8.01
C THR A 155 23.71 5.05 -8.42
N ARG A 156 24.14 3.93 -7.82
CA ARG A 156 25.45 3.31 -8.03
C ARG A 156 25.40 1.79 -8.29
N GLY A 157 24.29 1.30 -8.87
CA GLY A 157 24.19 -0.11 -9.29
C GLY A 157 23.85 -1.09 -8.17
N ALA A 158 23.47 -0.62 -6.98
CA ALA A 158 22.92 -1.51 -5.94
C ALA A 158 21.65 -2.19 -6.46
N ASP A 159 21.54 -3.50 -6.24
CA ASP A 159 20.29 -4.22 -6.53
C ASP A 159 19.36 -4.18 -5.32
N PRO A 160 18.18 -3.53 -5.43
CA PRO A 160 17.21 -3.46 -4.33
C PRO A 160 16.76 -4.81 -3.79
N ASN A 161 16.75 -5.88 -4.61
CA ASN A 161 16.37 -7.21 -4.15
C ASN A 161 17.45 -7.82 -3.25
N THR A 162 18.71 -7.71 -3.63
CA THR A 162 19.85 -8.17 -2.84
C THR A 162 19.93 -7.41 -1.52
N VAL A 163 19.79 -6.07 -1.57
CA VAL A 163 19.79 -5.23 -0.36
C VAL A 163 18.64 -5.61 0.57
N ARG A 164 17.43 -5.75 0.04
CA ARG A 164 16.28 -6.20 0.84
C ARG A 164 16.51 -7.56 1.49
N ALA A 165 17.05 -8.54 0.72
CA ALA A 165 17.30 -9.87 1.25
C ALA A 165 18.28 -9.83 2.43
N LYS A 166 19.34 -9.01 2.32
CA LYS A 166 20.33 -8.81 3.38
C LYS A 166 19.73 -8.13 4.62
N LEU A 167 18.97 -7.05 4.44
CA LEU A 167 18.27 -6.37 5.54
C LEU A 167 17.38 -7.32 6.35
N ILE A 168 16.69 -8.24 5.67
CA ILE A 168 15.85 -9.23 6.34
C ILE A 168 16.71 -10.27 7.06
N ALA A 169 17.73 -10.83 6.39
CA ALA A 169 18.50 -11.94 6.93
C ALA A 169 19.34 -11.53 8.14
N ASP A 170 19.99 -10.37 8.07
CA ASP A 170 20.97 -9.95 9.05
C ASP A 170 20.36 -9.11 10.19
N HIS A 171 19.26 -8.37 9.90
CA HIS A 171 18.73 -7.37 10.84
C HIS A 171 17.23 -7.48 11.08
N ASN A 172 16.50 -8.42 10.45
CA ASN A 172 15.04 -8.52 10.48
C ASN A 172 14.31 -7.25 10.00
N ILE A 173 14.97 -6.41 9.21
CA ILE A 173 14.36 -5.19 8.65
C ILE A 173 13.63 -5.54 7.37
N VAL A 174 12.30 -5.41 7.38
CA VAL A 174 11.44 -5.74 6.24
C VAL A 174 11.11 -4.51 5.43
N THR A 175 11.62 -4.47 4.21
CA THR A 175 11.29 -3.44 3.21
C THR A 175 10.55 -4.05 2.02
N THR A 176 10.22 -3.25 1.02
CA THR A 176 9.55 -3.74 -0.20
C THR A 176 10.33 -3.29 -1.43
N VAL A 177 10.54 -4.19 -2.39
CA VAL A 177 11.02 -3.80 -3.72
C VAL A 177 9.83 -3.61 -4.65
N ALA A 178 9.80 -2.49 -5.36
CA ALA A 178 8.90 -2.28 -6.49
C ALA A 178 9.69 -2.51 -7.79
N GLY A 179 9.31 -3.55 -8.53
CA GLY A 179 9.85 -3.85 -9.85
C GLY A 179 9.27 -2.94 -10.93
N ILE A 180 9.90 -2.92 -12.09
CA ILE A 180 9.51 -2.11 -13.25
C ILE A 180 8.06 -2.41 -13.68
N ASP A 181 7.61 -3.66 -13.52
CA ASP A 181 6.25 -4.11 -13.81
C ASP A 181 5.15 -3.35 -13.06
N ARG A 182 5.49 -2.71 -11.93
CA ARG A 182 4.55 -1.90 -11.15
C ARG A 182 4.13 -0.60 -11.84
N ALA A 183 5.03 -0.01 -12.61
CA ALA A 183 4.75 1.20 -13.40
C ALA A 183 5.70 1.25 -14.61
N PRO A 184 5.50 0.40 -15.63
CA PRO A 184 6.46 0.18 -16.72
C PRO A 184 6.71 1.42 -17.59
N PHE A 185 5.78 2.38 -17.60
CA PHE A 185 5.96 3.63 -18.33
C PHE A 185 6.81 4.67 -17.56
N GLU A 186 6.82 4.58 -16.21
CA GLU A 186 7.49 5.55 -15.35
C GLU A 186 8.81 5.02 -14.79
N MET A 187 8.83 3.75 -14.36
CA MET A 187 9.99 3.12 -13.76
C MET A 187 10.94 2.56 -14.82
N LYS A 188 12.22 2.87 -14.68
CA LYS A 188 13.29 2.32 -15.54
C LYS A 188 14.16 1.29 -14.81
N ILE A 189 14.18 1.37 -13.50
CA ILE A 189 14.92 0.47 -12.60
C ILE A 189 14.04 0.10 -11.41
N PRO A 190 14.26 -1.05 -10.77
CA PRO A 190 13.62 -1.37 -9.50
C PRO A 190 14.01 -0.38 -8.41
N VAL A 191 13.10 -0.16 -7.46
CA VAL A 191 13.33 0.74 -6.31
C VAL A 191 13.07 0.01 -5.00
N LEU A 192 13.76 0.43 -3.95
CA LEU A 192 13.48 -0.01 -2.59
C LEU A 192 12.48 0.95 -1.96
N ARG A 193 11.43 0.40 -1.30
CA ARG A 193 10.42 1.19 -0.61
C ARG A 193 10.43 0.89 0.87
N VAL A 194 10.58 1.95 1.66
CA VAL A 194 10.47 1.96 3.11
C VAL A 194 9.07 2.48 3.48
N SER A 195 8.37 1.79 4.37
CA SER A 195 7.00 2.12 4.76
C SER A 195 6.84 1.90 6.27
N PRO A 196 7.42 2.79 7.10
CA PRO A 196 7.36 2.69 8.55
C PRO A 196 5.94 2.91 9.05
N GLN A 197 5.61 2.28 10.17
CA GLN A 197 4.34 2.44 10.86
C GLN A 197 4.43 3.52 11.95
N VAL A 198 3.31 3.77 12.64
CA VAL A 198 3.19 4.82 13.66
C VAL A 198 4.11 4.64 14.87
N ASP A 199 4.48 3.41 15.17
CA ASP A 199 5.28 2.99 16.33
C ASP A 199 6.79 2.99 16.08
N VAL A 200 7.22 3.23 14.84
CA VAL A 200 8.64 3.28 14.49
C VAL A 200 9.38 4.35 15.30
N THR A 201 10.54 4.00 15.83
CA THR A 201 11.40 4.85 16.62
C THR A 201 12.49 5.53 15.79
N GLY A 202 13.12 6.58 16.35
CA GLY A 202 14.29 7.21 15.73
C GLY A 202 15.47 6.25 15.63
N GLU A 203 15.70 5.42 16.65
CA GLU A 203 16.78 4.43 16.69
C GLU A 203 16.64 3.39 15.57
N GLU A 204 15.41 2.93 15.29
CA GLU A 204 15.14 2.00 14.18
C GLU A 204 15.39 2.65 12.81
N LEU A 205 15.09 3.94 12.66
CA LEU A 205 15.40 4.68 11.42
C LEU A 205 16.90 4.90 11.25
N GLU A 206 17.64 5.17 12.32
CA GLU A 206 19.09 5.28 12.30
C GLU A 206 19.74 3.93 11.95
N LEU A 207 19.28 2.84 12.55
CA LEU A 207 19.71 1.48 12.18
C LEU A 207 19.48 1.19 10.71
N LEU A 208 18.29 1.48 10.19
CA LEU A 208 17.97 1.31 8.79
C LEU A 208 18.94 2.10 7.89
N ALA A 209 19.26 3.35 8.24
CA ALA A 209 20.18 4.19 7.45
C ALA A 209 21.60 3.63 7.45
N VAL A 210 22.10 3.17 8.61
CA VAL A 210 23.43 2.52 8.74
C VAL A 210 23.50 1.28 7.87
N GLU A 211 22.51 0.38 7.98
CA GLU A 211 22.52 -0.90 7.29
C GLU A 211 22.28 -0.76 5.77
N LEU A 212 21.49 0.20 5.34
CA LEU A 212 21.37 0.56 3.93
C LEU A 212 22.70 1.12 3.37
N GLY A 213 23.42 1.90 4.15
CA GLY A 213 24.76 2.41 3.79
C GLY A 213 25.77 1.28 3.62
N ALA A 214 25.81 0.34 4.54
CA ALA A 214 26.72 -0.82 4.50
C ALA A 214 26.38 -1.79 3.35
N ALA A 215 25.10 -1.96 3.02
CA ALA A 215 24.66 -2.89 1.99
C ALA A 215 25.03 -2.48 0.55
N GLN A 216 25.47 -1.25 0.32
CA GLN A 216 25.85 -0.76 -1.02
C GLN A 216 27.17 -1.29 -1.55
N GLU A 217 28.08 -1.70 -0.66
CA GLU A 217 29.42 -2.15 -1.05
C GLU A 217 29.43 -3.56 -1.66
N LEU A 218 28.26 -4.21 -1.74
CA LEU A 218 28.14 -5.56 -2.30
C LEU A 218 27.94 -5.46 -3.83
N PRO A 219 28.84 -6.10 -4.62
CA PRO A 219 28.61 -6.26 -6.05
C PRO A 219 27.31 -7.03 -6.26
N ALA A 220 26.56 -6.69 -7.31
CA ALA A 220 25.37 -7.42 -7.71
C ALA A 220 25.70 -8.93 -7.77
N ALA A 221 25.20 -9.69 -6.83
CA ALA A 221 25.34 -11.14 -6.89
C ALA A 221 24.65 -11.59 -8.19
N VAL A 222 25.35 -12.36 -9.01
CA VAL A 222 24.75 -12.99 -10.17
C VAL A 222 23.69 -13.95 -9.64
N VAL A 223 22.46 -13.48 -9.61
CA VAL A 223 21.30 -14.31 -9.24
C VAL A 223 21.07 -15.23 -10.41
N GLU A 224 21.58 -16.47 -10.32
CA GLU A 224 21.09 -17.50 -11.21
C GLU A 224 19.56 -17.58 -11.09
N PRO A 225 18.83 -17.55 -12.21
CA PRO A 225 17.37 -17.61 -12.16
C PRO A 225 17.00 -18.94 -11.50
N ALA A 226 16.29 -18.85 -10.37
CA ALA A 226 15.77 -20.02 -9.68
C ALA A 226 14.98 -20.87 -10.69
N ARG A 227 15.52 -22.02 -11.05
CA ARG A 227 14.81 -22.98 -11.91
C ARG A 227 13.51 -23.33 -11.21
N HIS A 228 12.40 -22.87 -11.77
CA HIS A 228 11.07 -23.29 -11.36
C HIS A 228 11.01 -24.83 -11.50
N ARG A 229 11.21 -25.53 -10.40
CA ARG A 229 10.78 -26.92 -10.28
C ARG A 229 9.25 -26.89 -10.31
N ARG A 230 8.69 -27.14 -11.51
CA ARG A 230 7.29 -27.53 -11.63
C ARG A 230 7.16 -28.89 -10.95
N GLN A 231 6.74 -28.90 -9.70
CA GLN A 231 6.19 -30.10 -9.09
C GLN A 231 4.80 -30.32 -9.72
N HIS A 232 4.74 -31.15 -10.73
CA HIS A 232 3.49 -31.76 -11.15
C HIS A 232 3.06 -32.72 -10.05
N ALA A 233 2.19 -32.27 -9.14
CA ALA A 233 1.39 -33.17 -8.34
C ALA A 233 0.40 -33.85 -9.32
N ARG A 234 0.65 -35.11 -9.65
CA ARG A 234 -0.41 -35.98 -10.21
C ARG A 234 -1.40 -36.20 -9.07
N VAL A 235 -2.61 -35.72 -9.25
CA VAL A 235 -3.77 -36.19 -8.48
C VAL A 235 -4.30 -37.38 -9.30
N ASP A 236 -4.04 -38.61 -8.84
CA ASP A 236 -4.79 -39.77 -9.29
C ASP A 236 -6.11 -39.80 -8.54
N VAL A 237 -7.20 -39.99 -9.27
CA VAL A 237 -8.60 -40.05 -8.86
C VAL A 237 -8.87 -41.33 -8.06
#